data_5f842610c18d19527375b976846d36c4
#
_entry.id   5f842610c18d19527375b976846d36c4
#
_cell.length_a   1.000
_cell.length_b   1.000
_cell.length_c   1.000
_cell.angle_alpha   90.00
_cell.angle_beta   90.00
_cell.angle_gamma   90.00
#
_symmetry.space_group_name_H-M   'P 1'
#
loop_
_entity.id
_entity.type
_entity.pdbx_description
1 polymer ?
#
loop_
_entity_poly.entity_id
_entity_poly.type
_entity_poly.pdbx_seq_one_letter_code
_entity_poly.pdbx_strand_id
1 'polypeptide(L)'
;MPCLFRVVDTDDYEKAEDVALSVYASMSEEAKRVPVVIVCIHVEDTKVSSRAFIVDDGRIIEAGVKYVPRKSELYTRSKGLLEVGALESKKVLIVGLGSGGAPIAVELAKAGVGHFILMDFDRIELHNIARHICGVNELGRLKVNAVKDAILLKNPYAQVETYDIDMNK
;
A
#
# COMPACT_ATOMS: atom_id res chain seq x y z
N MET A 1 0.63 12.57 5.20
CA MET A 1 0.02 13.87 4.90
C MET A 1 -1.43 13.62 4.55
N PRO A 2 -2.42 14.28 5.16
CA PRO A 2 -3.82 14.13 4.77
C PRO A 2 -4.01 14.66 3.36
N CYS A 3 -4.77 13.95 2.55
CA CYS A 3 -5.18 14.38 1.22
C CYS A 3 -6.65 14.03 1.00
N LEU A 4 -7.33 14.78 0.15
CA LEU A 4 -8.67 14.47 -0.29
C LEU A 4 -8.61 13.63 -1.57
N PHE A 5 -9.50 12.64 -1.69
CA PHE A 5 -9.55 11.77 -2.84
C PHE A 5 -10.89 11.91 -3.58
N ARG A 6 -10.85 12.03 -4.90
CA ARG A 6 -12.03 12.06 -5.77
C ARG A 6 -11.84 11.12 -6.96
N VAL A 7 -12.90 10.40 -7.30
CA VAL A 7 -12.98 9.61 -8.52
C VAL A 7 -14.05 10.24 -9.41
N VAL A 8 -13.74 10.40 -10.68
CA VAL A 8 -14.62 11.05 -11.67
C VAL A 8 -14.61 10.21 -12.94
N ASP A 9 -15.78 9.91 -13.45
CA ASP A 9 -15.92 9.32 -14.79
C ASP A 9 -15.67 10.41 -15.84
N THR A 10 -15.01 10.06 -16.92
CA THR A 10 -14.80 10.93 -18.06
C THR A 10 -15.09 10.19 -19.36
N ASP A 11 -15.79 10.85 -20.25
CA ASP A 11 -16.09 10.32 -21.60
C ASP A 11 -14.91 10.52 -22.56
N ASP A 12 -13.94 11.35 -22.20
CA ASP A 12 -12.78 11.69 -22.99
C ASP A 12 -11.50 11.60 -22.16
N TYR A 13 -10.71 10.57 -22.41
CA TYR A 13 -9.45 10.31 -21.71
C TYR A 13 -8.40 11.40 -21.94
N GLU A 14 -8.37 12.01 -23.15
CA GLU A 14 -7.42 13.07 -23.50
C GLU A 14 -7.69 14.36 -22.71
N LYS A 15 -8.93 14.63 -22.36
CA LYS A 15 -9.36 15.79 -21.56
C LYS A 15 -9.37 15.56 -20.04
N ALA A 16 -8.82 14.44 -19.57
CA ALA A 16 -8.83 14.10 -18.15
C ALA A 16 -8.21 15.18 -17.26
N GLU A 17 -7.21 15.89 -17.73
CA GLU A 17 -6.58 17.02 -17.00
C GLU A 17 -7.54 18.20 -16.85
N ASP A 18 -8.24 18.59 -17.91
CA ASP A 18 -9.24 19.65 -17.88
C ASP A 18 -10.41 19.29 -16.95
N VAL A 19 -10.82 18.03 -16.97
CA VAL A 19 -11.85 17.50 -16.06
C VAL A 19 -11.37 17.60 -14.61
N ALA A 20 -10.14 17.20 -14.33
CA ALA A 20 -9.57 17.28 -12.99
C ALA A 20 -9.50 18.72 -12.47
N LEU A 21 -9.07 19.67 -13.31
CA LEU A 21 -9.05 21.10 -12.98
C LEU A 21 -10.44 21.65 -12.74
N SER A 22 -11.43 21.26 -13.54
CA SER A 22 -12.82 21.67 -13.38
C SER A 22 -13.41 21.17 -12.06
N VAL A 23 -13.13 19.89 -11.72
CA VAL A 23 -13.55 19.31 -10.45
C VAL A 23 -12.91 20.04 -9.28
N TYR A 24 -11.60 20.28 -9.33
CA TYR A 24 -10.90 21.05 -8.30
C TYR A 24 -11.45 22.45 -8.13
N ALA A 25 -11.72 23.16 -9.24
CA ALA A 25 -12.28 24.51 -9.22
C ALA A 25 -13.66 24.56 -8.53
N SER A 26 -14.48 23.51 -8.69
CA SER A 26 -15.80 23.40 -8.09
C SER A 26 -15.80 23.07 -6.58
N MET A 27 -14.64 22.70 -6.01
CA MET A 27 -14.54 22.34 -4.60
C MET A 27 -14.57 23.56 -3.68
N SER A 28 -14.99 23.35 -2.43
CA SER A 28 -14.96 24.41 -1.41
C SER A 28 -13.52 24.81 -1.06
N GLU A 29 -13.35 26.08 -0.63
CA GLU A 29 -12.03 26.57 -0.20
C GLU A 29 -11.46 25.78 1.00
N GLU A 30 -12.34 25.21 1.83
CA GLU A 30 -11.91 24.33 2.92
C GLU A 30 -11.30 23.02 2.41
N ALA A 31 -11.90 22.43 1.38
CA ALA A 31 -11.38 21.21 0.74
C ALA A 31 -10.03 21.43 0.05
N LYS A 32 -9.80 22.64 -0.47
CA LYS A 32 -8.54 23.02 -1.15
C LYS A 32 -7.37 23.32 -0.21
N ARG A 33 -7.59 23.31 1.12
CA ARG A 33 -6.51 23.50 2.11
C ARG A 33 -5.55 22.32 2.24
N VAL A 34 -5.86 21.20 1.62
CA VAL A 34 -5.01 20.01 1.56
C VAL A 34 -4.86 19.58 0.10
N PRO A 35 -3.78 18.87 -0.25
CA PRO A 35 -3.64 18.32 -1.59
C PRO A 35 -4.82 17.44 -1.96
N VAL A 36 -5.33 17.59 -3.18
CA VAL A 36 -6.47 16.82 -3.70
C VAL A 36 -5.96 15.84 -4.75
N VAL A 37 -6.28 14.57 -4.59
CA VAL A 37 -6.02 13.53 -5.58
C VAL A 37 -7.30 13.30 -6.38
N ILE A 38 -7.26 13.56 -7.69
CA ILE A 38 -8.38 13.36 -8.60
C ILE A 38 -8.01 12.23 -9.55
N VAL A 39 -8.82 11.17 -9.58
CA VAL A 39 -8.65 10.05 -10.50
C VAL A 39 -9.76 10.11 -11.54
N CYS A 40 -9.41 10.39 -12.77
CA CYS A 40 -10.31 10.31 -13.91
C CYS A 40 -10.30 8.88 -14.46
N ILE A 41 -11.48 8.28 -14.58
CA ILE A 41 -11.67 6.93 -15.10
C ILE A 41 -12.43 7.04 -16.42
N HIS A 42 -11.92 6.36 -17.42
CA HIS A 42 -12.60 6.18 -18.71
C HIS A 42 -12.86 4.70 -18.93
N VAL A 43 -14.09 4.35 -19.23
CA VAL A 43 -14.51 2.97 -19.48
C VAL A 43 -14.99 2.87 -20.93
N GLU A 44 -14.27 2.10 -21.74
CA GLU A 44 -14.63 1.79 -23.12
C GLU A 44 -14.83 0.27 -23.23
N ASP A 45 -16.04 -0.16 -23.47
CA ASP A 45 -16.46 -1.59 -23.44
C ASP A 45 -16.05 -2.29 -22.14
N THR A 46 -14.98 -3.10 -22.19
CA THR A 46 -14.44 -3.86 -21.05
C THR A 46 -13.10 -3.30 -20.57
N LYS A 47 -12.57 -2.30 -21.27
CA LYS A 47 -11.26 -1.71 -20.97
C LYS A 47 -11.43 -0.48 -20.07
N VAL A 48 -10.73 -0.49 -18.93
CA VAL A 48 -10.68 0.64 -18.01
C VAL A 48 -9.33 1.33 -18.16
N SER A 49 -9.37 2.62 -18.45
CA SER A 49 -8.21 3.49 -18.47
C SER A 49 -8.35 4.53 -17.37
N SER A 50 -7.26 4.97 -16.76
CA SER A 50 -7.32 6.03 -15.76
C SER A 50 -6.10 6.92 -15.81
N ARG A 51 -6.31 8.19 -15.46
CA ARG A 51 -5.26 9.16 -15.17
C ARG A 51 -5.52 9.75 -13.78
N ALA A 52 -4.47 9.97 -13.00
CA ALA A 52 -4.57 10.59 -11.70
C ALA A 52 -3.79 11.90 -11.67
N PHE A 53 -4.34 12.87 -10.99
CA PHE A 53 -3.75 14.20 -10.83
C PHE A 53 -3.73 14.57 -9.36
N ILE A 54 -2.61 15.09 -8.91
CA ILE A 54 -2.47 15.72 -7.61
C ILE A 54 -2.57 17.22 -7.83
N VAL A 55 -3.53 17.86 -7.20
CA VAL A 55 -3.71 19.31 -7.26
C VAL A 55 -3.44 19.88 -5.87
N ASP A 56 -2.46 20.77 -5.79
CA ASP A 56 -2.03 21.43 -4.55
C ASP A 56 -1.72 22.90 -4.84
N ASP A 57 -2.41 23.80 -4.15
CA ASP A 57 -2.29 25.24 -4.32
C ASP A 57 -2.34 25.69 -5.80
N GLY A 58 -3.28 25.12 -6.56
CA GLY A 58 -3.47 25.41 -7.97
C GLY A 58 -2.42 24.81 -8.92
N ARG A 59 -1.44 24.09 -8.40
CA ARG A 59 -0.49 23.30 -9.21
C ARG A 59 -1.05 21.91 -9.44
N ILE A 60 -0.99 21.48 -10.70
CA ILE A 60 -1.42 20.13 -11.09
C ILE A 60 -0.20 19.29 -11.48
N ILE A 61 -0.15 18.06 -10.98
CA ILE A 61 0.91 17.08 -11.28
C ILE A 61 0.23 15.78 -11.64
N GLU A 62 0.50 15.24 -12.81
CA GLU A 62 0.04 13.90 -13.18
C GLU A 62 0.81 12.83 -12.39
N ALA A 63 0.07 11.91 -11.79
CA ALA A 63 0.61 10.82 -10.96
C ALA A 63 0.40 9.47 -11.66
N GLY A 64 1.39 8.59 -11.53
CA GLY A 64 1.26 7.22 -12.02
C GLY A 64 0.21 6.43 -11.23
N VAL A 65 -0.68 5.73 -11.93
CA VAL A 65 -1.70 4.87 -11.33
C VAL A 65 -1.25 3.41 -11.39
N LYS A 66 -1.27 2.73 -10.24
CA LYS A 66 -1.09 1.28 -10.17
C LYS A 66 -2.35 0.64 -9.65
N TYR A 67 -2.90 -0.27 -10.43
CA TYR A 67 -4.04 -1.06 -10.00
C TYR A 67 -3.58 -2.22 -9.12
N VAL A 68 -4.23 -2.36 -7.99
CA VAL A 68 -4.11 -3.56 -7.18
C VAL A 68 -5.16 -4.55 -7.69
N PRO A 69 -4.77 -5.76 -8.17
CA PRO A 69 -5.71 -6.75 -8.67
C PRO A 69 -6.68 -7.16 -7.56
N ARG A 70 -7.88 -7.63 -7.94
CA ARG A 70 -8.84 -8.13 -6.95
C ARG A 70 -8.20 -9.25 -6.12
N LYS A 71 -8.53 -9.32 -4.85
CA LYS A 71 -8.00 -10.32 -3.91
C LYS A 71 -8.08 -11.75 -4.45
N SER A 72 -9.17 -12.07 -5.15
CA SER A 72 -9.37 -13.36 -5.82
C SER A 72 -8.33 -13.66 -6.91
N GLU A 73 -7.70 -12.65 -7.47
CA GLU A 73 -6.70 -12.78 -8.54
C GLU A 73 -5.28 -12.95 -8.00
N LEU A 74 -5.00 -12.38 -6.82
CA LEU A 74 -3.66 -12.41 -6.20
C LEU A 74 -3.14 -13.84 -6.01
N TYR A 75 -4.02 -14.78 -5.67
CA TYR A 75 -3.67 -16.15 -5.34
C TYR A 75 -4.11 -17.19 -6.39
N THR A 76 -4.45 -16.78 -7.60
CA THR A 76 -4.97 -17.68 -8.64
C THR A 76 -4.03 -18.83 -8.96
N ARG A 77 -2.71 -18.60 -8.97
CA ARG A 77 -1.69 -19.62 -9.23
C ARG A 77 -1.38 -20.52 -8.02
N SER A 78 -1.82 -20.12 -6.83
CA SER A 78 -1.62 -20.88 -5.60
C SER A 78 -2.83 -21.75 -5.24
N LYS A 79 -3.92 -21.65 -6.00
CA LYS A 79 -5.13 -22.48 -5.81
C LYS A 79 -4.78 -23.96 -5.99
N GLY A 80 -5.12 -24.75 -4.98
CA GLY A 80 -4.82 -26.19 -4.93
C GLY A 80 -3.45 -26.56 -4.35
N LEU A 81 -2.53 -25.59 -4.19
CA LEU A 81 -1.26 -25.77 -3.49
C LEU A 81 -1.33 -25.27 -2.04
N LEU A 82 -2.09 -24.22 -1.80
CA LEU A 82 -2.28 -23.58 -0.50
C LEU A 82 -3.77 -23.37 -0.25
N GLU A 83 -4.22 -23.67 0.98
CA GLU A 83 -5.56 -23.31 1.44
C GLU A 83 -5.63 -21.83 1.81
N VAL A 84 -5.49 -20.94 0.82
CA VAL A 84 -5.44 -19.49 1.02
C VAL A 84 -6.64 -18.99 1.82
N GLY A 85 -7.84 -19.52 1.58
CA GLY A 85 -9.05 -19.15 2.31
C GLY A 85 -8.96 -19.46 3.82
N ALA A 86 -8.29 -20.55 4.21
CA ALA A 86 -8.07 -20.88 5.60
C ALA A 86 -7.02 -19.98 6.27
N LEU A 87 -6.00 -19.54 5.53
CA LEU A 87 -4.95 -18.66 6.03
C LEU A 87 -5.41 -17.20 6.14
N GLU A 88 -6.33 -16.77 5.32
CA GLU A 88 -6.84 -15.41 5.31
C GLU A 88 -7.42 -14.95 6.64
N SER A 89 -8.11 -15.85 7.35
CA SER A 89 -8.69 -15.57 8.65
C SER A 89 -7.70 -15.69 9.81
N LYS A 90 -6.47 -16.16 9.56
CA LYS A 90 -5.49 -16.37 10.62
C LYS A 90 -4.82 -15.06 11.01
N LYS A 91 -4.61 -14.90 12.32
CA LYS A 91 -3.83 -13.82 12.93
C LYS A 91 -2.52 -14.40 13.45
N VAL A 92 -1.41 -13.78 13.05
CA VAL A 92 -0.06 -14.21 13.44
C VAL A 92 0.64 -13.09 14.20
N LEU A 93 1.17 -13.41 15.37
CA LEU A 93 2.07 -12.55 16.12
C LEU A 93 3.50 -12.95 15.80
N ILE A 94 4.33 -11.97 15.43
CA ILE A 94 5.76 -12.16 15.20
C ILE A 94 6.52 -11.20 16.12
N VAL A 95 7.29 -11.77 17.01
CA VAL A 95 8.16 -11.05 17.95
C VAL A 95 9.60 -11.18 17.49
N GLY A 96 10.24 -10.05 17.25
CA GLY A 96 11.59 -9.98 16.66
C GLY A 96 11.54 -10.06 15.13
N LEU A 97 11.88 -8.95 14.48
CA LEU A 97 11.86 -8.80 13.03
C LEU A 97 13.29 -8.70 12.44
N GLY A 98 14.19 -9.50 12.97
CA GLY A 98 15.54 -9.65 12.44
C GLY A 98 15.58 -10.58 11.22
N SER A 99 16.76 -11.22 11.01
CA SER A 99 17.01 -12.11 9.88
C SER A 99 16.14 -13.37 9.81
N GLY A 100 15.47 -13.75 10.91
CA GLY A 100 14.51 -14.87 10.95
C GLY A 100 13.07 -14.40 10.82
N GLY A 101 12.62 -13.51 11.72
CA GLY A 101 11.21 -13.09 11.80
C GLY A 101 10.72 -12.30 10.59
N ALA A 102 11.55 -11.41 10.05
CA ALA A 102 11.17 -10.61 8.89
C ALA A 102 10.92 -11.44 7.61
N PRO A 103 11.80 -12.40 7.21
CA PRO A 103 11.50 -13.29 6.10
C PRO A 103 10.24 -14.13 6.33
N ILE A 104 10.06 -14.68 7.54
CA ILE A 104 8.86 -15.47 7.88
C ILE A 104 7.60 -14.66 7.70
N ALA A 105 7.59 -13.39 8.16
CA ALA A 105 6.46 -12.49 7.99
C ALA A 105 6.07 -12.32 6.51
N VAL A 106 7.06 -12.11 5.65
CA VAL A 106 6.83 -11.92 4.21
C VAL A 106 6.37 -13.21 3.54
N GLU A 107 6.93 -14.37 3.89
CA GLU A 107 6.49 -15.66 3.33
C GLU A 107 5.06 -16.00 3.77
N LEU A 108 4.68 -15.73 5.01
CA LEU A 108 3.30 -15.88 5.48
C LEU A 108 2.34 -14.96 4.74
N ALA A 109 2.76 -13.72 4.42
CA ALA A 109 1.97 -12.80 3.60
C ALA A 109 1.75 -13.34 2.18
N LYS A 110 2.79 -13.91 1.55
CA LYS A 110 2.69 -14.56 0.25
C LYS A 110 1.79 -15.81 0.29
N ALA A 111 1.78 -16.53 1.42
CA ALA A 111 0.89 -17.68 1.62
C ALA A 111 -0.57 -17.29 1.84
N GLY A 112 -0.87 -16.00 2.10
CA GLY A 112 -2.24 -15.51 2.22
C GLY A 112 -2.73 -15.25 3.64
N VAL A 113 -1.83 -15.24 4.65
CA VAL A 113 -2.21 -14.82 6.01
C VAL A 113 -2.78 -13.41 5.97
N GLY A 114 -3.95 -13.22 6.59
CA GLY A 114 -4.70 -11.97 6.52
C GLY A 114 -4.39 -10.98 7.63
N HIS A 115 -3.88 -11.42 8.79
CA HIS A 115 -3.65 -10.54 9.94
C HIS A 115 -2.28 -10.76 10.54
N PHE A 116 -1.56 -9.67 10.79
CA PHE A 116 -0.23 -9.66 11.40
C PHE A 116 -0.19 -8.71 12.59
N ILE A 117 0.46 -9.16 13.65
CA ILE A 117 0.91 -8.31 14.76
C ILE A 117 2.44 -8.42 14.78
N LEU A 118 3.12 -7.30 14.56
CA LEU A 118 4.57 -7.21 14.49
C LEU A 118 5.11 -6.48 15.72
N MET A 119 6.07 -7.08 16.42
CA MET A 119 6.69 -6.50 17.61
C MET A 119 8.20 -6.53 17.46
N ASP A 120 8.83 -5.35 17.47
CA ASP A 120 10.29 -5.17 17.49
C ASP A 120 10.57 -3.70 17.79
N PHE A 121 11.54 -3.40 18.65
CA PHE A 121 11.92 -2.04 19.06
C PHE A 121 13.07 -1.47 18.24
N ASP A 122 13.75 -2.31 17.46
CA ASP A 122 14.95 -1.92 16.73
C ASP A 122 14.65 -1.12 15.46
N ARG A 123 15.69 -0.45 15.00
CA ARG A 123 15.73 0.18 13.68
C ARG A 123 16.57 -0.63 12.70
N ILE A 124 16.34 -0.43 11.42
CA ILE A 124 17.19 -0.97 10.36
C ILE A 124 18.53 -0.22 10.38
N GLU A 125 19.59 -0.96 10.60
CA GLU A 125 20.96 -0.46 10.60
C GLU A 125 21.79 -1.09 9.50
N LEU A 126 22.92 -0.46 9.13
CA LEU A 126 23.73 -0.89 8.00
C LEU A 126 24.20 -2.36 8.14
N HIS A 127 24.55 -2.79 9.34
CA HIS A 127 24.99 -4.17 9.61
C HIS A 127 23.86 -5.20 9.51
N ASN A 128 22.59 -4.76 9.46
CA ASN A 128 21.46 -5.65 9.23
C ASN A 128 21.30 -6.01 7.75
N ILE A 129 21.63 -5.08 6.83
CA ILE A 129 21.30 -5.16 5.40
C ILE A 129 21.70 -6.48 4.75
N ALA A 130 22.90 -6.99 5.07
CA ALA A 130 23.42 -8.22 4.47
C ALA A 130 22.56 -9.47 4.78
N ARG A 131 21.71 -9.44 5.80
CA ARG A 131 20.92 -10.59 6.27
C ARG A 131 19.42 -10.29 6.48
N HIS A 132 19.00 -9.05 6.23
CA HIS A 132 17.62 -8.62 6.41
C HIS A 132 16.89 -8.56 5.07
N ILE A 133 15.56 -8.69 5.07
CA ILE A 133 14.76 -8.56 3.84
C ILE A 133 14.68 -7.12 3.33
N CYS A 134 14.92 -6.14 4.21
CA CYS A 134 14.91 -4.72 3.87
C CYS A 134 16.25 -4.28 3.33
N GLY A 135 16.25 -3.40 2.35
CA GLY A 135 17.45 -2.83 1.73
C GLY A 135 17.89 -1.50 2.34
N VAL A 136 18.90 -0.88 1.73
CA VAL A 136 19.48 0.40 2.17
C VAL A 136 18.50 1.56 2.18
N ASN A 137 17.44 1.49 1.40
CA ASN A 137 16.34 2.48 1.38
C ASN A 137 15.55 2.53 2.69
N GLU A 138 15.69 1.51 3.55
CA GLU A 138 14.99 1.40 4.82
C GLU A 138 15.85 1.80 6.02
N LEU A 139 17.10 2.23 5.82
CA LEU A 139 18.01 2.61 6.89
C LEU A 139 17.40 3.66 7.82
N GLY A 140 17.51 3.44 9.13
CA GLY A 140 17.00 4.30 10.18
C GLY A 140 15.50 4.13 10.50
N ARG A 141 14.73 3.43 9.68
CA ARG A 141 13.31 3.14 9.95
C ARG A 141 13.16 2.07 11.05
N LEU A 142 12.07 2.14 11.81
CA LEU A 142 11.68 1.04 12.71
C LEU A 142 11.48 -0.24 11.91
N LYS A 143 12.01 -1.37 12.38
CA LYS A 143 11.87 -2.67 11.72
C LYS A 143 10.41 -3.04 11.51
N VAL A 144 9.54 -2.79 12.50
CA VAL A 144 8.11 -3.05 12.41
C VAL A 144 7.46 -2.34 11.23
N ASN A 145 7.84 -1.09 10.93
CA ASN A 145 7.28 -0.32 9.82
C ASN A 145 7.84 -0.75 8.48
N ALA A 146 9.14 -1.01 8.38
CA ALA A 146 9.77 -1.49 7.15
C ALA A 146 9.24 -2.88 6.74
N VAL A 147 9.08 -3.79 7.71
CA VAL A 147 8.52 -5.14 7.46
C VAL A 147 7.03 -5.08 7.15
N LYS A 148 6.25 -4.18 7.80
CA LYS A 148 4.86 -3.92 7.42
C LYS A 148 4.74 -3.56 5.95
N ASP A 149 5.55 -2.63 5.46
CA ASP A 149 5.51 -2.23 4.05
C ASP A 149 5.89 -3.40 3.14
N ALA A 150 6.89 -4.20 3.52
CA ALA A 150 7.26 -5.40 2.78
C ALA A 150 6.13 -6.44 2.71
N ILE A 151 5.35 -6.63 3.79
CA ILE A 151 4.14 -7.46 3.82
C ILE A 151 3.09 -6.92 2.84
N LEU A 152 2.78 -5.62 2.93
CA LEU A 152 1.74 -4.99 2.11
C LEU A 152 2.11 -4.97 0.62
N LEU A 153 3.39 -4.96 0.26
CA LEU A 153 3.85 -5.14 -1.12
C LEU A 153 3.59 -6.56 -1.66
N LYS A 154 3.39 -7.57 -0.81
CA LYS A 154 3.09 -8.96 -1.20
C LYS A 154 1.61 -9.30 -1.02
N ASN A 155 1.00 -8.82 0.05
CA ASN A 155 -0.42 -8.97 0.34
C ASN A 155 -1.03 -7.61 0.71
N PRO A 156 -1.47 -6.81 -0.27
CA PRO A 156 -2.03 -5.48 -0.02
C PRO A 156 -3.35 -5.51 0.77
N TYR A 157 -3.93 -6.69 0.96
CA TYR A 157 -5.17 -6.90 1.71
C TYR A 157 -4.93 -7.34 3.15
N ALA A 158 -3.68 -7.54 3.55
CA ALA A 158 -3.35 -7.89 4.92
C ALA A 158 -3.59 -6.71 5.88
N GLN A 159 -4.07 -7.02 7.06
CA GLN A 159 -4.13 -6.08 8.18
C GLN A 159 -2.86 -6.25 9.01
N VAL A 160 -2.12 -5.16 9.23
CA VAL A 160 -0.82 -5.20 9.93
C VAL A 160 -0.80 -4.17 11.05
N GLU A 161 -0.80 -4.68 12.27
CA GLU A 161 -0.59 -3.92 13.49
C GLU A 161 0.91 -3.94 13.86
N THR A 162 1.46 -2.82 14.32
CA THR A 162 2.89 -2.69 14.65
C THR A 162 3.08 -2.13 16.06
N TYR A 163 4.01 -2.71 16.80
CA TYR A 163 4.36 -2.32 18.16
C TYR A 163 5.89 -2.21 18.31
N ASP A 164 6.38 -1.02 18.58
CA ASP A 164 7.79 -0.71 18.83
C ASP A 164 8.14 -0.90 20.32
N ILE A 165 7.93 -2.11 20.82
CA ILE A 165 8.05 -2.46 22.23
C ILE A 165 9.22 -3.41 22.43
N ASP A 166 10.05 -3.11 23.46
CA ASP A 166 11.05 -4.03 23.98
C ASP A 166 10.38 -5.02 24.94
N MET A 167 10.30 -6.28 24.54
CA MET A 167 9.69 -7.35 25.33
C MET A 167 10.49 -7.70 26.60
N ASN A 168 11.69 -7.16 26.78
CA ASN A 168 12.54 -7.40 27.96
C ASN A 168 12.38 -6.29 29.02
N LYS A 169 11.52 -5.34 28.78
CA LYS A 169 11.18 -4.25 29.72
C LYS A 169 9.71 -4.34 30.11
#